data_a63316b2c8005c5339c29892d938ffa4
#
_entry.id   a63316b2c8005c5339c29892d938ffa4
#
_cell.length_a   1.000
_cell.length_b   1.000
_cell.length_c   1.000
_cell.angle_alpha   90.00
_cell.angle_beta   90.00
_cell.angle_gamma   90.00
#
_symmetry.space_group_name_H-M   'P 1'
#
loop_
_entity.id
_entity.type
_entity.pdbx_description
1 polymer ?
#
loop_
_entity_poly.entity_id
_entity_poly.type
_entity_poly.pdbx_seq_one_letter_code
_entity_poly.pdbx_strand_id
1 'polypeptide(L)'
;MFKFIHQQNELENVLDLMNQTSVYGLDTEFIKVNTLWPKLGVLQINVNGQVFLLDGTTLDLNSFWTKIFKANQNIFHACGEDIDLIYHYSQQNHLENVFDTQVAMSFLGHGLQVSYQNALKQILDIDIDKGQTRSDWLARPLTDEQKSYAANDVLYIMQLADQLKADLVQKCLYENVLEDCTNLTLDIA
;
A
#
# COMPACT_ATOMS: atom_id res chain seq x y z
N MET A 1 -1.33 -16.75 -0.48
CA MET A 1 -2.80 -16.91 -0.27
C MET A 1 -3.30 -15.61 0.34
N PHE A 2 -4.46 -15.11 -0.08
CA PHE A 2 -5.06 -13.88 0.43
C PHE A 2 -6.50 -14.13 0.87
N LYS A 3 -7.08 -13.20 1.66
CA LYS A 3 -8.47 -13.25 2.10
C LYS A 3 -9.16 -11.93 1.74
N PHE A 4 -10.34 -12.02 1.10
CA PHE A 4 -11.21 -10.87 0.84
C PHE A 4 -12.17 -10.67 2.02
N ILE A 5 -12.18 -9.47 2.58
CA ILE A 5 -12.94 -9.08 3.78
C ILE A 5 -14.03 -8.10 3.38
N HIS A 6 -15.28 -8.47 3.58
CA HIS A 6 -16.45 -7.63 3.27
C HIS A 6 -17.46 -7.54 4.43
N GLN A 7 -17.19 -8.23 5.53
CA GLN A 7 -18.01 -8.18 6.73
C GLN A 7 -17.23 -7.54 7.88
N GLN A 8 -17.92 -6.71 8.65
CA GLN A 8 -17.29 -5.94 9.73
C GLN A 8 -16.67 -6.82 10.82
N ASN A 9 -17.31 -7.94 11.16
CA ASN A 9 -16.77 -8.89 12.13
C ASN A 9 -15.49 -9.60 11.66
N GLU A 10 -15.29 -9.76 10.37
CA GLU A 10 -14.05 -10.29 9.82
C GLU A 10 -12.92 -9.25 9.86
N LEU A 11 -13.25 -7.96 9.70
CA LEU A 11 -12.28 -6.86 9.85
C LEU A 11 -11.69 -6.83 11.26
N GLU A 12 -12.46 -7.12 12.30
CA GLU A 12 -11.96 -7.18 13.68
C GLU A 12 -10.78 -8.17 13.80
N ASN A 13 -10.85 -9.32 13.14
CA ASN A 13 -9.75 -10.29 13.14
C ASN A 13 -8.48 -9.72 12.47
N VAL A 14 -8.63 -8.93 11.41
CA VAL A 14 -7.49 -8.25 10.75
C VAL A 14 -6.91 -7.20 11.69
N LEU A 15 -7.75 -6.41 12.36
CA LEU A 15 -7.31 -5.40 13.32
C LEU A 15 -6.58 -6.02 14.52
N ASP A 16 -7.01 -7.18 15.00
CA ASP A 16 -6.33 -7.93 16.05
C ASP A 16 -4.95 -8.42 15.58
N LEU A 17 -4.85 -8.91 14.35
CA LEU A 17 -3.57 -9.30 13.77
C LEU A 17 -2.62 -8.09 13.62
N MET A 18 -3.16 -6.93 13.24
CA MET A 18 -2.37 -5.68 13.15
C MET A 18 -1.77 -5.26 14.49
N ASN A 19 -2.35 -5.67 15.62
CA ASN A 19 -1.78 -5.41 16.95
C ASN A 19 -0.50 -6.21 17.24
N GLN A 20 -0.24 -7.29 16.49
CA GLN A 20 0.93 -8.15 16.68
C GLN A 20 2.19 -7.61 16.01
N THR A 21 2.05 -6.63 15.13
CA THR A 21 3.13 -5.93 14.46
C THR A 21 2.72 -4.47 14.28
N SER A 22 3.69 -3.62 13.98
CA SER A 22 3.43 -2.21 13.70
C SER A 22 4.01 -1.76 12.36
N VAL A 23 4.28 -2.73 11.48
CA VAL A 23 4.77 -2.50 10.10
C VAL A 23 3.80 -3.17 9.14
N TYR A 24 3.28 -2.39 8.20
CA TYR A 24 2.27 -2.84 7.23
C TYR A 24 2.70 -2.51 5.80
N GLY A 25 2.43 -3.43 4.88
CA GLY A 25 2.44 -3.15 3.45
C GLY A 25 1.04 -2.75 2.98
N LEU A 26 0.90 -1.68 2.23
CA LEU A 26 -0.39 -1.07 1.87
C LEU A 26 -0.44 -0.71 0.39
N ASP A 27 -1.63 -0.83 -0.18
CA ASP A 27 -1.98 -0.30 -1.50
C ASP A 27 -3.49 -0.05 -1.56
N THR A 28 -3.97 0.69 -2.56
CA THR A 28 -5.39 0.97 -2.75
C THR A 28 -5.80 0.82 -4.20
N GLU A 29 -7.02 0.34 -4.42
CA GLU A 29 -7.68 0.34 -5.72
C GLU A 29 -8.92 1.22 -5.67
N PHE A 30 -9.03 2.15 -6.59
CA PHE A 30 -10.08 3.18 -6.58
C PHE A 30 -10.52 3.59 -8.00
N ILE A 31 -11.64 4.29 -8.07
CA ILE A 31 -12.14 4.92 -9.29
C ILE A 31 -12.11 6.44 -9.14
N LYS A 32 -11.46 7.11 -10.10
CA LYS A 32 -11.39 8.57 -10.19
C LYS A 32 -11.90 9.05 -11.54
N VAL A 33 -13.19 8.84 -11.80
CA VAL A 33 -13.84 9.26 -13.05
C VAL A 33 -15.02 10.16 -12.73
N ASN A 34 -15.00 11.37 -13.24
CA ASN A 34 -16.06 12.37 -13.03
C ASN A 34 -16.38 12.69 -11.55
N THR A 35 -15.41 12.51 -10.68
CA THR A 35 -15.54 12.80 -9.24
C THR A 35 -14.40 13.69 -8.78
N LEU A 36 -14.69 14.57 -7.83
CA LEU A 36 -13.67 15.43 -7.22
C LEU A 36 -12.65 14.60 -6.42
N TRP A 37 -13.14 13.56 -5.73
CA TRP A 37 -12.33 12.66 -4.93
C TRP A 37 -12.44 11.22 -5.45
N PRO A 38 -11.37 10.43 -5.38
CA PRO A 38 -11.42 9.03 -5.75
C PRO A 38 -12.37 8.26 -4.82
N LYS A 39 -13.05 7.26 -5.39
CA LYS A 39 -13.89 6.33 -4.65
C LYS A 39 -13.13 5.05 -4.37
N LEU A 40 -12.92 4.76 -3.09
CA LEU A 40 -12.21 3.56 -2.65
C LEU A 40 -13.00 2.30 -3.01
N GLY A 41 -12.38 1.40 -3.75
CA GLY A 41 -12.90 0.08 -4.07
C GLY A 41 -12.34 -0.99 -3.16
N VAL A 42 -11.03 -1.13 -3.12
CA VAL A 42 -10.31 -2.13 -2.31
C VAL A 42 -9.13 -1.46 -1.60
N LEU A 43 -8.93 -1.81 -0.35
CA LEU A 43 -7.71 -1.50 0.38
C LEU A 43 -6.95 -2.80 0.63
N GLN A 44 -5.72 -2.87 0.13
CA GLN A 44 -4.87 -4.03 0.32
C GLN A 44 -3.95 -3.82 1.52
N ILE A 45 -3.80 -4.85 2.34
CA ILE A 45 -2.83 -4.85 3.44
C ILE A 45 -2.07 -6.17 3.54
N ASN A 46 -0.77 -6.06 3.72
CA ASN A 46 0.09 -7.15 4.14
C ASN A 46 0.47 -6.95 5.61
N VAL A 47 0.06 -7.90 6.44
CA VAL A 47 0.39 -7.93 7.87
C VAL A 47 1.22 -9.17 8.13
N ASN A 48 2.51 -9.00 8.34
CA ASN A 48 3.43 -10.09 8.66
C ASN A 48 3.36 -11.28 7.68
N GLY A 49 3.24 -10.98 6.38
CA GLY A 49 3.17 -11.97 5.31
C GLY A 49 1.76 -12.48 4.99
N GLN A 50 0.75 -12.09 5.76
CA GLN A 50 -0.65 -12.39 5.46
C GLN A 50 -1.29 -11.22 4.71
N VAL A 51 -1.94 -11.52 3.58
CA VAL A 51 -2.55 -10.53 2.71
C VAL A 51 -4.06 -10.52 2.87
N PHE A 52 -4.62 -9.33 3.07
CA PHE A 52 -6.06 -9.09 3.13
C PHE A 52 -6.45 -8.02 2.13
N LEU A 53 -7.59 -8.25 1.48
CA LEU A 53 -8.25 -7.29 0.61
C LEU A 53 -9.50 -6.81 1.34
N LEU A 54 -9.52 -5.54 1.74
CA LEU A 54 -10.62 -4.96 2.48
C LEU A 54 -11.59 -4.28 1.52
N ASP A 55 -12.87 -4.63 1.59
CA ASP A 55 -13.91 -4.02 0.74
C ASP A 55 -14.17 -2.58 1.17
N GLY A 56 -13.65 -1.62 0.40
CA GLY A 56 -13.85 -0.20 0.66
C GLY A 56 -15.28 0.29 0.46
N THR A 57 -16.15 -0.51 -0.17
CA THR A 57 -17.55 -0.15 -0.44
C THR A 57 -18.50 -0.50 0.70
N THR A 58 -18.13 -1.40 1.60
CA THR A 58 -19.02 -1.93 2.65
C THR A 58 -18.48 -1.78 4.06
N LEU A 59 -17.16 -1.76 4.25
CA LEU A 59 -16.56 -1.75 5.57
C LEU A 59 -16.48 -0.33 6.17
N ASP A 60 -16.72 -0.23 7.48
CA ASP A 60 -16.26 0.89 8.28
C ASP A 60 -14.76 0.70 8.59
N LEU A 61 -13.94 1.59 8.06
CA LEU A 61 -12.48 1.52 8.16
C LEU A 61 -11.90 2.48 9.22
N ASN A 62 -12.73 3.12 10.06
CA ASN A 62 -12.25 4.10 11.03
C ASN A 62 -11.18 3.54 11.99
N SER A 63 -11.40 2.35 12.52
CA SER A 63 -10.42 1.68 13.39
C SER A 63 -9.14 1.28 12.63
N PHE A 64 -9.27 0.93 11.35
CA PHE A 64 -8.13 0.63 10.49
C PHE A 64 -7.27 1.89 10.27
N TRP A 65 -7.88 3.03 9.92
CA TRP A 65 -7.15 4.29 9.78
C TRP A 65 -6.37 4.64 11.04
N THR A 66 -7.01 4.52 12.20
CA THR A 66 -6.33 4.77 13.49
C THR A 66 -5.06 3.94 13.65
N LYS A 67 -5.08 2.68 13.22
CA LYS A 67 -3.91 1.79 13.32
C LYS A 67 -2.78 2.19 12.39
N ILE A 68 -3.06 2.52 11.14
CA ILE A 68 -1.99 2.91 10.20
C ILE A 68 -1.37 4.25 10.56
N PHE A 69 -2.14 5.21 11.11
CA PHE A 69 -1.58 6.48 11.61
C PHE A 69 -0.70 6.31 12.85
N LYS A 70 -0.85 5.22 13.60
CA LYS A 70 -0.01 4.88 14.76
C LYS A 70 1.08 3.85 14.46
N ALA A 71 1.17 3.38 13.22
CA ALA A 71 2.13 2.36 12.83
C ALA A 71 3.58 2.88 12.95
N ASN A 72 4.50 1.97 13.25
CA ASN A 72 5.93 2.28 13.19
C ASN A 72 6.40 2.50 11.76
N GLN A 73 5.82 1.80 10.79
CA GLN A 73 6.08 2.04 9.38
C GLN A 73 4.92 1.54 8.50
N ASN A 74 4.58 2.36 7.52
CA ASN A 74 3.68 2.00 6.43
C ASN A 74 4.48 1.95 5.12
N ILE A 75 4.46 0.81 4.45
CA ILE A 75 5.22 0.54 3.22
C ILE A 75 4.28 0.61 2.03
N PHE A 76 4.64 1.42 1.05
CA PHE A 76 3.92 1.60 -0.22
C PHE A 76 4.87 1.46 -1.41
N HIS A 77 4.29 1.39 -2.59
CA HIS A 77 4.99 1.63 -3.85
C HIS A 77 4.29 2.72 -4.65
N ALA A 78 4.92 3.91 -4.79
CA ALA A 78 4.35 5.08 -5.47
C ALA A 78 3.07 5.62 -4.79
N CYS A 79 3.18 6.00 -3.53
CA CYS A 79 2.07 6.26 -2.61
C CYS A 79 1.29 7.56 -2.82
N GLY A 80 1.62 8.42 -3.79
CA GLY A 80 1.02 9.77 -3.87
C GLY A 80 -0.50 9.79 -3.87
N GLU A 81 -1.14 9.02 -4.76
CA GLU A 81 -2.61 8.97 -4.83
C GLU A 81 -3.23 8.20 -3.65
N ASP A 82 -2.52 7.21 -3.09
CA ASP A 82 -2.97 6.48 -1.90
C ASP A 82 -3.02 7.39 -0.68
N ILE A 83 -2.03 8.25 -0.49
CA ILE A 83 -1.99 9.22 0.61
C ILE A 83 -3.16 10.20 0.53
N ASP A 84 -3.43 10.76 -0.64
CA ASP A 84 -4.57 11.66 -0.85
C ASP A 84 -5.90 10.96 -0.51
N LEU A 85 -6.06 9.72 -0.95
CA LEU A 85 -7.23 8.91 -0.66
C LEU A 85 -7.35 8.62 0.84
N ILE A 86 -6.27 8.22 1.50
CA ILE A 86 -6.24 7.94 2.94
C ILE A 86 -6.64 9.18 3.72
N TYR A 87 -6.11 10.36 3.40
CA TYR A 87 -6.46 11.61 4.06
C TYR A 87 -7.94 11.97 3.87
N HIS A 88 -8.45 11.78 2.66
CA HIS A 88 -9.87 12.01 2.39
C HIS A 88 -10.80 11.10 3.22
N TYR A 89 -10.52 9.81 3.27
CA TYR A 89 -11.38 8.85 3.99
C TYR A 89 -11.20 8.86 5.50
N SER A 90 -9.98 9.06 5.97
CA SER A 90 -9.68 9.07 7.41
C SER A 90 -10.02 10.40 8.09
N GLN A 91 -10.15 11.48 7.32
CA GLN A 91 -10.24 12.85 7.83
C GLN A 91 -9.05 13.23 8.73
N GLN A 92 -7.90 12.61 8.48
CA GLN A 92 -6.63 12.88 9.13
C GLN A 92 -5.60 13.30 8.09
N ASN A 93 -4.54 13.93 8.52
CA ASN A 93 -3.39 14.31 7.72
C ASN A 93 -2.10 13.94 8.45
N HIS A 94 -0.96 14.04 7.79
CA HIS A 94 0.34 13.69 8.34
C HIS A 94 0.47 12.20 8.70
N LEU A 95 0.32 11.33 7.69
CA LEU A 95 0.72 9.95 7.84
C LEU A 95 2.24 9.88 7.94
N GLU A 96 2.74 9.65 9.14
CA GLU A 96 4.16 9.53 9.40
C GLU A 96 4.68 8.13 9.08
N ASN A 97 6.00 7.97 9.08
CA ASN A 97 6.69 6.69 8.97
C ASN A 97 6.35 5.93 7.68
N VAL A 98 6.20 6.64 6.58
CA VAL A 98 6.03 6.04 5.25
C VAL A 98 7.39 5.65 4.69
N PHE A 99 7.47 4.43 4.15
CA PHE A 99 8.57 3.98 3.32
C PHE A 99 8.03 3.62 1.93
N ASP A 100 8.37 4.43 0.95
CA ASP A 100 7.96 4.22 -0.44
C ASP A 100 9.08 3.51 -1.21
N THR A 101 8.80 2.30 -1.65
CA THR A 101 9.78 1.48 -2.39
C THR A 101 10.15 2.07 -3.75
N GLN A 102 9.26 2.85 -4.38
CA GLN A 102 9.60 3.56 -5.63
C GLN A 102 10.62 4.68 -5.38
N VAL A 103 10.48 5.43 -4.30
CA VAL A 103 11.47 6.43 -3.87
C VAL A 103 12.81 5.75 -3.57
N ALA A 104 12.79 4.64 -2.85
CA ALA A 104 13.99 3.85 -2.55
C ALA A 104 14.71 3.39 -3.83
N MET A 105 13.97 2.92 -4.83
CA MET A 105 14.51 2.53 -6.14
C MET A 105 15.24 3.69 -6.81
N SER A 106 14.71 4.91 -6.75
CA SER A 106 15.33 6.08 -7.35
C SER A 106 16.64 6.49 -6.65
N PHE A 107 16.67 6.48 -5.33
CA PHE A 107 17.88 6.76 -4.55
C PHE A 107 19.00 5.74 -4.78
N LEU A 108 18.64 4.49 -5.07
CA LEU A 108 19.60 3.43 -5.40
C LEU A 108 20.05 3.45 -6.86
N GLY A 109 19.55 4.36 -7.68
CA GLY A 109 19.94 4.50 -9.09
C GLY A 109 19.28 3.51 -10.04
N HIS A 110 18.21 2.84 -9.63
CA HIS A 110 17.45 1.90 -10.48
C HIS A 110 16.52 2.60 -11.48
N GLY A 111 16.29 3.89 -11.31
CA GLY A 111 15.46 4.73 -12.18
C GLY A 111 14.41 5.53 -11.41
N LEU A 112 13.87 6.55 -12.07
CA LEU A 112 12.75 7.33 -11.60
C LEU A 112 11.44 6.62 -11.98
N GLN A 113 10.44 6.63 -11.09
CA GLN A 113 9.11 6.07 -11.36
C GLN A 113 9.10 4.61 -11.85
N VAL A 114 9.99 3.78 -11.30
CA VAL A 114 10.01 2.35 -11.60
C VAL A 114 8.69 1.72 -11.15
N SER A 115 8.02 0.98 -12.05
CA SER A 115 6.78 0.29 -11.69
C SER A 115 7.04 -0.82 -10.65
N TYR A 116 6.01 -1.16 -9.88
CA TYR A 116 6.10 -2.24 -8.89
C TYR A 116 6.57 -3.56 -9.52
N GLN A 117 6.00 -3.94 -10.68
CA GLN A 117 6.38 -5.15 -11.41
C GLN A 117 7.88 -5.13 -11.81
N ASN A 118 8.36 -4.00 -12.31
CA ASN A 118 9.77 -3.86 -12.69
C ASN A 118 10.67 -3.87 -11.46
N ALA A 119 10.27 -3.27 -10.35
CA ALA A 119 11.01 -3.32 -9.09
C ALA A 119 11.13 -4.75 -8.56
N LEU A 120 10.03 -5.52 -8.56
CA LEU A 120 10.05 -6.93 -8.18
C LEU A 120 10.97 -7.75 -9.07
N LYS A 121 10.92 -7.52 -10.39
CA LYS A 121 11.78 -8.23 -11.33
C LYS A 121 13.25 -7.91 -11.12
N GLN A 122 13.60 -6.63 -10.97
CA GLN A 122 14.97 -6.19 -10.81
C GLN A 122 15.61 -6.62 -9.48
N ILE A 123 14.86 -6.54 -8.39
CA ILE A 123 15.40 -6.70 -7.04
C ILE A 123 15.23 -8.14 -6.54
N LEU A 124 14.11 -8.79 -6.85
CA LEU A 124 13.75 -10.11 -6.31
C LEU A 124 13.68 -11.21 -7.38
N ASP A 125 13.83 -10.87 -8.67
CA ASP A 125 13.60 -11.79 -9.81
C ASP A 125 12.20 -12.44 -9.79
N ILE A 126 11.21 -11.69 -9.37
CA ILE A 126 9.81 -12.12 -9.34
C ILE A 126 9.05 -11.48 -10.49
N ASP A 127 8.34 -12.30 -11.27
CA ASP A 127 7.42 -11.86 -12.32
C ASP A 127 5.97 -11.92 -11.80
N ILE A 128 5.23 -10.83 -11.95
CA ILE A 128 3.79 -10.76 -11.68
C ILE A 128 3.04 -10.24 -12.89
N ASP A 129 1.74 -10.58 -12.98
CA ASP A 129 0.88 -10.15 -14.07
C ASP A 129 0.56 -8.65 -13.98
N LYS A 130 0.48 -7.99 -15.16
CA LYS A 130 0.23 -6.55 -15.30
C LYS A 130 -1.26 -6.20 -15.52
N GLY A 131 -2.18 -7.15 -15.38
CA GLY A 131 -3.42 -7.20 -16.15
C GLY A 131 -4.58 -6.28 -15.77
N GLN A 132 -4.73 -5.72 -14.55
CA GLN A 132 -6.04 -5.19 -14.10
C GLN A 132 -6.06 -3.71 -13.68
N THR A 133 -5.06 -2.92 -14.04
CA THR A 133 -4.89 -1.52 -13.60
C THR A 133 -6.09 -0.60 -13.89
N ARG A 134 -6.90 -0.90 -14.90
CA ARG A 134 -8.07 -0.10 -15.34
C ARG A 134 -9.40 -0.82 -15.13
N SER A 135 -9.47 -1.70 -14.15
CA SER A 135 -10.69 -2.42 -13.80
C SER A 135 -11.73 -1.52 -13.11
N ASP A 136 -13.00 -1.93 -13.16
CA ASP A 136 -14.03 -1.33 -12.32
C ASP A 136 -13.94 -1.90 -10.89
N TRP A 137 -13.21 -1.19 -10.04
CA TRP A 137 -12.97 -1.57 -8.65
C TRP A 137 -14.19 -1.38 -7.74
N LEU A 138 -15.26 -0.75 -8.22
CA LEU A 138 -16.52 -0.59 -7.49
C LEU A 138 -17.54 -1.67 -7.81
N ALA A 139 -17.37 -2.41 -8.92
CA ALA A 139 -18.22 -3.52 -9.28
C ALA A 139 -18.16 -4.65 -8.25
N ARG A 140 -19.30 -5.28 -7.97
CA ARG A 140 -19.39 -6.44 -7.07
C ARG A 140 -20.24 -7.55 -7.70
N PRO A 141 -19.83 -8.81 -7.56
CA PRO A 141 -18.57 -9.26 -6.92
C PRO A 141 -17.34 -8.91 -7.76
N LEU A 142 -16.19 -8.77 -7.10
CA LEU A 142 -14.91 -8.70 -7.80
C LEU A 142 -14.59 -10.04 -8.46
N THR A 143 -13.97 -10.01 -9.63
CA THR A 143 -13.49 -11.22 -10.29
C THR A 143 -12.29 -11.81 -9.54
N ASP A 144 -11.98 -13.07 -9.76
CA ASP A 144 -10.82 -13.72 -9.16
C ASP A 144 -9.51 -13.12 -9.69
N GLU A 145 -9.50 -12.68 -10.95
CA GLU A 145 -8.38 -11.96 -11.56
C GLU A 145 -8.14 -10.61 -10.89
N GLN A 146 -9.21 -9.84 -10.60
CA GLN A 146 -9.10 -8.58 -9.88
C GLN A 146 -8.54 -8.80 -8.47
N LYS A 147 -9.05 -9.78 -7.74
CA LYS A 147 -8.58 -10.11 -6.39
C LYS A 147 -7.11 -10.55 -6.40
N SER A 148 -6.72 -11.39 -7.36
CA SER A 148 -5.34 -11.85 -7.49
C SER A 148 -4.39 -10.70 -7.84
N TYR A 149 -4.81 -9.81 -8.73
CA TYR A 149 -4.07 -8.60 -9.07
C TYR A 149 -3.84 -7.71 -7.83
N ALA A 150 -4.91 -7.36 -7.13
CA ALA A 150 -4.83 -6.51 -5.93
C ALA A 150 -3.98 -7.15 -4.82
N ALA A 151 -4.07 -8.46 -4.64
CA ALA A 151 -3.26 -9.18 -3.65
C ALA A 151 -1.76 -9.15 -4.01
N ASN A 152 -1.42 -9.26 -5.29
CA ASN A 152 -0.03 -9.21 -5.74
C ASN A 152 0.64 -7.87 -5.45
N ASP A 153 -0.10 -6.77 -5.45
CA ASP A 153 0.44 -5.43 -5.21
C ASP A 153 1.00 -5.24 -3.79
N VAL A 154 0.63 -6.11 -2.85
CA VAL A 154 1.17 -6.10 -1.48
C VAL A 154 1.83 -7.43 -1.06
N LEU A 155 1.71 -8.48 -1.86
CA LEU A 155 2.20 -9.81 -1.49
C LEU A 155 3.72 -9.82 -1.27
N TYR A 156 4.46 -9.14 -2.11
CA TYR A 156 5.93 -9.12 -2.10
C TYR A 156 6.53 -7.81 -1.58
N ILE A 157 5.69 -6.85 -1.19
CA ILE A 157 6.15 -5.49 -0.86
C ILE A 157 7.06 -5.48 0.38
N MET A 158 6.81 -6.37 1.34
CA MET A 158 7.65 -6.49 2.54
C MET A 158 9.06 -6.98 2.20
N GLN A 159 9.16 -8.01 1.34
CA GLN A 159 10.45 -8.54 0.87
C GLN A 159 11.20 -7.51 0.03
N LEU A 160 10.50 -6.80 -0.85
CA LEU A 160 11.06 -5.71 -1.65
C LEU A 160 11.62 -4.60 -0.74
N ALA A 161 10.84 -4.16 0.24
CA ALA A 161 11.26 -3.14 1.19
C ALA A 161 12.49 -3.57 2.00
N ASP A 162 12.51 -4.81 2.50
CA ASP A 162 13.63 -5.33 3.29
C ASP A 162 14.93 -5.33 2.49
N GLN A 163 14.90 -5.76 1.24
CA GLN A 163 16.08 -5.75 0.38
C GLN A 163 16.53 -4.32 0.06
N LEU A 164 15.61 -3.43 -0.29
CA LEU A 164 15.95 -2.03 -0.58
C LEU A 164 16.50 -1.31 0.65
N LYS A 165 15.94 -1.55 1.84
CA LYS A 165 16.47 -1.00 3.10
C LYS A 165 17.89 -1.45 3.37
N ALA A 166 18.20 -2.73 3.18
CA ALA A 166 19.55 -3.25 3.35
C ALA A 166 20.54 -2.54 2.40
N ASP A 167 20.17 -2.36 1.14
CA ASP A 167 20.99 -1.69 0.14
C ASP A 167 21.17 -0.19 0.48
N LEU A 168 20.11 0.48 0.94
CA LEU A 168 20.16 1.89 1.38
C LEU A 168 21.04 2.09 2.59
N VAL A 169 20.96 1.22 3.59
CA VAL A 169 21.81 1.27 4.77
C VAL A 169 23.29 1.12 4.38
N GLN A 170 23.59 0.18 3.50
CA GLN A 170 24.95 -0.03 3.00
C GLN A 170 25.52 1.20 2.29
N LYS A 171 24.67 1.96 1.58
CA LYS A 171 25.03 3.19 0.87
C LYS A 171 24.89 4.46 1.72
N CYS A 172 24.49 4.36 2.98
CA CYS A 172 24.21 5.49 3.87
C CYS A 172 23.11 6.43 3.33
N LEU A 173 22.09 5.90 2.66
CA LEU A 173 21.00 6.65 2.03
C LEU A 173 19.63 6.45 2.69
N TYR A 174 19.53 5.60 3.70
CA TYR A 174 18.25 5.23 4.31
C TYR A 174 17.50 6.45 4.89
N GLU A 175 18.19 7.29 5.66
CA GLU A 175 17.58 8.49 6.25
C GLU A 175 17.14 9.50 5.18
N ASN A 176 17.86 9.62 4.07
CA ASN A 176 17.47 10.49 2.96
C ASN A 176 16.15 10.03 2.30
N VAL A 177 15.96 8.71 2.17
CA VAL A 177 14.69 8.16 1.66
C VAL A 177 13.55 8.44 2.63
N LEU A 178 13.75 8.27 3.95
CA LEU A 178 12.72 8.58 4.95
C LEU A 178 12.34 10.07 4.93
N GLU A 179 13.30 10.96 4.78
CA GLU A 179 13.06 12.40 4.67
C GLU A 179 12.23 12.73 3.41
N ASP A 180 12.58 12.14 2.27
CA ASP A 180 11.86 12.35 1.01
C ASP A 180 10.43 11.79 1.09
N CYS A 181 10.23 10.63 1.69
CA CYS A 181 8.92 10.05 1.96
C CYS A 181 8.08 10.94 2.89
N THR A 182 8.68 11.55 3.91
CA THR A 182 8.01 12.51 4.79
C THR A 182 7.49 13.70 4.00
N ASN A 183 8.26 14.22 3.05
CA ASN A 183 7.85 15.31 2.17
C ASN A 183 6.66 14.92 1.27
N LEU A 184 6.60 13.67 0.80
CA LEU A 184 5.47 13.17 0.01
C LEU A 184 4.16 13.11 0.80
N THR A 185 4.22 12.93 2.11
CA THR A 185 3.05 12.78 2.98
C THR A 185 2.57 14.09 3.60
N LEU A 186 3.28 15.18 3.37
CA LEU A 186 2.82 16.51 3.79
C LEU A 186 1.59 16.91 2.98
N ASP A 187 0.52 17.24 3.68
CA ASP A 187 -0.64 17.87 3.07
C ASP A 187 -0.25 19.31 2.70
N ILE A 188 0.01 19.51 1.41
CA ILE A 188 0.24 20.86 0.86
C ILE A 188 -1.14 21.43 0.54
N ALA A 189 -1.82 21.86 1.58
CA ALA A 189 -3.08 22.57 1.42
C ALA A 189 -2.86 23.91 0.72
#